data_8f6f36b606f31f697c7dfbb8ddce42df
#
_entry.id   8f6f36b606f31f697c7dfbb8ddce42df
#
_cell.length_a   1.000
_cell.length_b   1.000
_cell.length_c   1.000
_cell.angle_alpha   90.00
_cell.angle_beta   90.00
_cell.angle_gamma   90.00
#
_symmetry.space_group_name_H-M   'P 1'
#
loop_
_entity.id
_entity.type
_entity.pdbx_description
1 polymer ?
#
loop_
_entity_poly.entity_id
_entity_poly.type
_entity_poly.pdbx_seq_one_letter_code
_entity_poly.pdbx_strand_id
1 'polypeptide(L)'
;MTDSLIKEKDLLAAHVVYDYLQDHPEFFQQYPQLLASLRLPHQQRGSVSLVERQLEMQREKIVALEDDITRLMSVARQNEQLFLAFNKLQAQLYQAENLQQAEHSLQQFTAAMPQVQQCRLLCFDEQHSASEFQLLLSRRLNEQGIYLGRLNKEEQQGLFPPQIHSVALILISNEEQPLALLAFGSEQDDHFQPSMDKLFISHLATILAQLLPGYAA
;
A
#
# COMPACT_ATOMS: atom_id res chain seq x y z
N MET A 1 41.03 34.43 -8.91
CA MET A 1 41.90 33.66 -9.83
C MET A 1 41.35 32.27 -10.18
N THR A 2 40.70 31.56 -9.31
CA THR A 2 40.14 30.21 -9.56
C THR A 2 38.94 30.22 -10.51
N ASP A 3 38.10 31.23 -10.49
CA ASP A 3 36.87 31.34 -11.30
C ASP A 3 37.14 31.58 -12.82
N SER A 4 38.27 32.25 -13.12
CA SER A 4 38.72 32.48 -14.50
C SER A 4 39.28 31.21 -15.14
N LEU A 5 39.98 30.37 -14.38
CA LEU A 5 40.56 29.10 -14.86
C LEU A 5 39.50 28.02 -15.07
N ILE A 6 38.41 28.04 -14.31
CA ILE A 6 37.28 27.13 -14.50
C ILE A 6 36.52 27.48 -15.78
N LYS A 7 36.24 28.79 -16.05
CA LYS A 7 35.60 29.24 -17.28
C LYS A 7 36.45 28.94 -18.51
N GLU A 8 37.77 29.02 -18.43
CA GLU A 8 38.67 28.75 -19.54
C GLU A 8 38.75 27.27 -19.89
N LYS A 9 38.72 26.38 -18.86
CA LYS A 9 38.61 24.91 -19.03
C LYS A 9 37.26 24.50 -19.62
N ASP A 10 36.16 25.11 -19.21
CA ASP A 10 34.83 24.80 -19.72
C ASP A 10 34.68 25.26 -21.20
N LEU A 11 35.28 26.38 -21.57
CA LEU A 11 35.35 26.85 -22.95
C LEU A 11 36.17 25.94 -23.87
N LEU A 12 37.31 25.43 -23.39
CA LEU A 12 38.13 24.44 -24.09
C LEU A 12 37.39 23.12 -24.27
N ALA A 13 36.71 22.65 -23.26
CA ALA A 13 35.90 21.41 -23.30
C ALA A 13 34.73 21.56 -24.27
N ALA A 14 34.07 22.72 -24.29
CA ALA A 14 32.99 23.02 -25.20
C ALA A 14 33.47 23.07 -26.67
N HIS A 15 34.67 23.60 -26.94
CA HIS A 15 35.26 23.65 -28.28
C HIS A 15 35.59 22.24 -28.79
N VAL A 16 36.17 21.37 -27.95
CA VAL A 16 36.46 19.99 -28.34
C VAL A 16 35.18 19.23 -28.67
N VAL A 17 34.10 19.42 -27.90
CA VAL A 17 32.80 18.81 -28.19
C VAL A 17 32.20 19.35 -29.50
N TYR A 18 32.32 20.65 -29.74
CA TYR A 18 31.87 21.29 -30.98
C TYR A 18 32.59 20.70 -32.19
N ASP A 19 33.94 20.66 -32.19
CA ASP A 19 34.74 20.13 -33.28
C ASP A 19 34.43 18.66 -33.54
N TYR A 20 34.31 17.88 -32.45
CA TYR A 20 33.94 16.46 -32.56
C TYR A 20 32.58 16.25 -33.23
N LEU A 21 31.56 17.01 -32.83
CA LEU A 21 30.22 16.92 -33.43
C LEU A 21 30.16 17.42 -34.86
N GLN A 22 31.02 18.37 -35.23
CA GLN A 22 31.13 18.87 -36.58
C GLN A 22 31.75 17.79 -37.51
N ASP A 23 32.72 17.06 -37.04
CA ASP A 23 33.38 15.96 -37.77
C ASP A 23 32.51 14.67 -37.80
N HIS A 24 31.55 14.53 -36.90
CA HIS A 24 30.69 13.36 -36.78
C HIS A 24 29.21 13.72 -36.80
N PRO A 25 28.65 14.13 -37.95
CA PRO A 25 27.25 14.59 -38.04
C PRO A 25 26.23 13.51 -37.73
N GLU A 26 26.56 12.22 -37.87
CA GLU A 26 25.73 11.07 -37.49
C GLU A 26 25.78 10.69 -36.00
N PHE A 27 26.51 11.41 -35.17
CA PHE A 27 26.67 11.13 -33.75
C PHE A 27 25.33 10.93 -33.05
N PHE A 28 24.35 11.81 -33.29
CA PHE A 28 23.04 11.70 -32.66
C PHE A 28 22.15 10.56 -33.18
N GLN A 29 22.47 10.02 -34.38
CA GLN A 29 21.80 8.82 -34.90
C GLN A 29 22.29 7.59 -34.17
N GLN A 30 23.58 7.55 -33.77
CA GLN A 30 24.17 6.47 -32.97
C GLN A 30 23.79 6.53 -31.49
N TYR A 31 23.52 7.75 -30.98
CA TYR A 31 23.18 8.00 -29.59
C TYR A 31 21.84 8.75 -29.45
N PRO A 32 20.69 8.14 -29.83
CA PRO A 32 19.39 8.80 -29.80
C PRO A 32 18.91 9.18 -28.39
N GLN A 33 19.38 8.46 -27.37
CA GLN A 33 19.06 8.75 -25.96
C GLN A 33 19.66 10.08 -25.51
N LEU A 34 20.88 10.43 -26.00
CA LEU A 34 21.49 11.71 -25.69
C LEU A 34 20.69 12.87 -26.33
N LEU A 35 20.25 12.70 -27.58
CA LEU A 35 19.40 13.68 -28.24
C LEU A 35 18.09 13.93 -27.51
N ALA A 36 17.48 12.89 -26.96
CA ALA A 36 16.25 12.99 -26.19
C ALA A 36 16.42 13.77 -24.87
N SER A 37 17.61 13.74 -24.28
CA SER A 37 17.92 14.45 -23.03
C SER A 37 18.38 15.91 -23.24
N LEU A 38 18.80 16.28 -24.45
CA LEU A 38 19.26 17.63 -24.77
C LEU A 38 18.11 18.64 -24.76
N ARG A 39 18.29 19.74 -24.02
CA ARG A 39 17.42 20.91 -24.08
C ARG A 39 18.04 21.93 -25.05
N LEU A 40 17.49 22.02 -26.25
CA LEU A 40 17.93 22.98 -27.26
C LEU A 40 17.02 24.21 -27.19
N PRO A 41 17.48 25.35 -26.66
CA PRO A 41 16.68 26.57 -26.66
C PRO A 41 16.62 27.12 -28.13
N HIS A 42 15.44 27.17 -28.69
CA HIS A 42 15.24 27.85 -29.97
C HIS A 42 15.23 29.36 -29.75
N GLN A 43 16.27 30.03 -30.27
CA GLN A 43 16.39 31.49 -30.25
C GLN A 43 15.57 32.12 -31.41
N GLN A 44 14.28 31.88 -31.50
CA GLN A 44 13.39 32.73 -32.26
C GLN A 44 12.64 33.64 -31.28
N ARG A 45 13.02 34.92 -31.29
CA ARG A 45 12.36 35.97 -30.51
C ARG A 45 10.88 36.03 -30.90
N GLY A 46 10.01 35.61 -29.98
CA GLY A 46 8.59 35.98 -29.98
C GLY A 46 7.55 34.92 -30.30
N SER A 47 7.88 33.70 -30.72
CA SER A 47 6.90 32.62 -30.84
C SER A 47 7.45 31.31 -30.27
N VAL A 48 6.81 30.76 -29.25
CA VAL A 48 7.06 29.38 -28.81
C VAL A 48 6.57 28.48 -29.94
N SER A 49 7.46 27.69 -30.53
CA SER A 49 7.08 26.72 -31.55
C SER A 49 6.06 25.74 -30.95
N LEU A 50 4.89 25.58 -31.60
CA LEU A 50 3.89 24.58 -31.17
C LEU A 50 4.48 23.17 -31.03
N VAL A 51 5.47 22.84 -31.86
CA VAL A 51 6.20 21.57 -31.84
C VAL A 51 7.03 21.43 -30.56
N GLU A 52 7.74 22.50 -30.15
CA GLU A 52 8.50 22.48 -28.88
C GLU A 52 7.57 22.29 -27.68
N ARG A 53 6.47 23.02 -27.65
CA ARG A 53 5.45 22.89 -26.59
C ARG A 53 4.88 21.48 -26.56
N GLN A 54 4.61 20.89 -27.73
CA GLN A 54 4.13 19.52 -27.82
C GLN A 54 5.16 18.50 -27.32
N LEU A 55 6.44 18.67 -27.70
CA LEU A 55 7.53 17.81 -27.23
C LEU A 55 7.73 17.92 -25.71
N GLU A 56 7.65 19.11 -25.15
CA GLU A 56 7.74 19.33 -23.71
C GLU A 56 6.59 18.64 -22.98
N MET A 57 5.35 18.81 -23.44
CA MET A 57 4.20 18.10 -22.88
C MET A 57 4.33 16.58 -22.98
N GLN A 58 4.89 16.06 -24.07
CA GLN A 58 5.14 14.62 -24.22
C GLN A 58 6.21 14.13 -23.23
N ARG A 59 7.28 14.89 -23.01
CA ARG A 59 8.31 14.56 -22.00
C ARG A 59 7.72 14.55 -20.60
N GLU A 60 6.95 15.57 -20.23
CA GLU A 60 6.26 15.62 -18.94
C GLU A 60 5.34 14.40 -18.74
N LYS A 61 4.62 14.01 -19.79
CA LYS A 61 3.73 12.85 -19.77
C LYS A 61 4.51 11.54 -19.63
N ILE A 62 5.67 11.40 -20.27
CA ILE A 62 6.55 10.22 -20.14
C ILE A 62 7.03 10.10 -18.70
N VAL A 63 7.55 11.17 -18.10
CA VAL A 63 8.00 11.16 -16.70
C VAL A 63 6.86 10.80 -15.75
N ALA A 64 5.67 11.38 -15.93
CA ALA A 64 4.51 11.05 -15.12
C ALA A 64 4.09 9.58 -15.26
N LEU A 65 4.17 9.00 -16.45
CA LEU A 65 3.88 7.57 -16.68
C LEU A 65 4.94 6.67 -16.05
N GLU A 66 6.21 7.03 -16.09
CA GLU A 66 7.31 6.29 -15.45
C GLU A 66 7.13 6.27 -13.92
N ASP A 67 6.73 7.40 -13.33
CA ASP A 67 6.41 7.51 -11.91
C ASP A 67 5.18 6.64 -11.55
N ASP A 68 4.13 6.68 -12.37
CA ASP A 68 2.93 5.84 -12.20
C ASP A 68 3.27 4.35 -12.29
N ILE A 69 4.08 3.94 -13.25
CA ILE A 69 4.55 2.55 -13.40
C ILE A 69 5.32 2.13 -12.14
N THR A 70 6.25 2.95 -11.66
CA THR A 70 7.04 2.66 -10.47
C THR A 70 6.14 2.48 -9.24
N ARG A 71 5.16 3.36 -9.08
CA ARG A 71 4.16 3.27 -8.02
C ARG A 71 3.32 2.00 -8.12
N LEU A 72 2.82 1.67 -9.31
CA LEU A 72 2.03 0.46 -9.55
C LEU A 72 2.84 -0.82 -9.29
N MET A 73 4.11 -0.86 -9.67
CA MET A 73 5.01 -1.98 -9.37
C MET A 73 5.23 -2.17 -7.88
N SER A 74 5.34 -1.07 -7.12
CA SER A 74 5.45 -1.12 -5.65
C SER A 74 4.18 -1.70 -5.01
N VAL A 75 3.01 -1.24 -5.44
CA VAL A 75 1.71 -1.74 -4.96
C VAL A 75 1.53 -3.22 -5.33
N ALA A 76 1.88 -3.62 -6.56
CA ALA A 76 1.81 -5.01 -7.00
C ALA A 76 2.68 -5.93 -6.14
N ARG A 77 3.92 -5.50 -5.81
CA ARG A 77 4.81 -6.26 -4.91
C ARG A 77 4.25 -6.38 -3.49
N GLN A 78 3.66 -5.33 -2.96
CA GLN A 78 3.01 -5.37 -1.64
C GLN A 78 1.81 -6.33 -1.64
N ASN A 79 1.00 -6.31 -2.69
CA ASN A 79 -0.13 -7.22 -2.84
C ASN A 79 0.33 -8.68 -2.96
N GLU A 80 1.42 -8.96 -3.70
CA GLU A 80 2.01 -10.30 -3.78
C GLU A 80 2.48 -10.81 -2.41
N GLN A 81 3.18 -9.97 -1.65
CA GLN A 81 3.62 -10.32 -0.29
C GLN A 81 2.43 -10.61 0.63
N LEU A 82 1.39 -9.78 0.58
CA LEU A 82 0.17 -9.98 1.33
C LEU A 82 -0.51 -11.31 0.94
N PHE A 83 -0.61 -11.61 -0.35
CA PHE A 83 -1.20 -12.85 -0.87
C PHE A 83 -0.43 -14.09 -0.38
N LEU A 84 0.91 -14.07 -0.44
CA LEU A 84 1.72 -15.17 0.06
C LEU A 84 1.60 -15.37 1.58
N ALA A 85 1.58 -14.28 2.34
CA ALA A 85 1.36 -14.32 3.79
C ALA A 85 -0.03 -14.86 4.14
N PHE A 86 -1.05 -14.45 3.38
CA PHE A 86 -2.42 -14.92 3.54
C PHE A 86 -2.57 -16.41 3.24
N ASN A 87 -1.98 -16.91 2.16
CA ASN A 87 -1.99 -18.35 1.86
C ASN A 87 -1.32 -19.19 2.95
N LYS A 88 -0.23 -18.68 3.52
CA LYS A 88 0.43 -19.32 4.66
C LYS A 88 -0.48 -19.34 5.89
N LEU A 89 -1.12 -18.21 6.20
CA LEU A 89 -2.08 -18.12 7.29
C LEU A 89 -3.22 -19.13 7.09
N GLN A 90 -3.81 -19.18 5.91
CA GLN A 90 -4.90 -20.10 5.59
C GLN A 90 -4.49 -21.56 5.85
N ALA A 91 -3.30 -21.97 5.38
CA ALA A 91 -2.79 -23.32 5.62
C ALA A 91 -2.60 -23.61 7.11
N GLN A 92 -2.11 -22.63 7.88
CA GLN A 92 -1.94 -22.75 9.33
C GLN A 92 -3.28 -22.85 10.07
N LEU A 93 -4.29 -22.07 9.67
CA LEU A 93 -5.63 -22.12 10.26
C LEU A 93 -6.31 -23.47 10.02
N TYR A 94 -6.18 -24.06 8.83
CA TYR A 94 -6.72 -25.41 8.57
C TYR A 94 -5.99 -26.53 9.33
N GLN A 95 -4.75 -26.31 9.75
CA GLN A 95 -3.98 -27.25 10.55
C GLN A 95 -4.15 -27.04 12.05
N ALA A 96 -4.73 -25.91 12.46
CA ALA A 96 -4.96 -25.61 13.87
C ALA A 96 -6.02 -26.56 14.45
N GLU A 97 -5.70 -27.15 15.60
CA GLU A 97 -6.58 -28.08 16.32
C GLU A 97 -7.43 -27.38 17.41
N ASN A 98 -7.06 -26.15 17.75
CA ASN A 98 -7.72 -25.38 18.80
C ASN A 98 -7.58 -23.87 18.57
N LEU A 99 -8.37 -23.10 19.32
CA LEU A 99 -8.41 -21.64 19.25
C LEU A 99 -7.04 -20.99 19.50
N GLN A 100 -6.25 -21.50 20.44
CA GLN A 100 -4.93 -20.93 20.76
C GLN A 100 -3.96 -21.02 19.57
N GLN A 101 -3.97 -22.14 18.83
CA GLN A 101 -3.16 -22.30 17.62
C GLN A 101 -3.62 -21.35 16.50
N ALA A 102 -4.94 -21.17 16.36
CA ALA A 102 -5.49 -20.22 15.40
C ALA A 102 -5.10 -18.76 15.74
N GLU A 103 -5.22 -18.37 17.00
CA GLU A 103 -4.77 -17.04 17.47
C GLU A 103 -3.27 -16.83 17.26
N HIS A 104 -2.45 -17.85 17.55
CA HIS A 104 -1.02 -17.77 17.29
C HIS A 104 -0.71 -17.57 15.80
N SER A 105 -1.42 -18.27 14.92
CA SER A 105 -1.28 -18.11 13.47
C SER A 105 -1.67 -16.71 13.00
N LEU A 106 -2.73 -16.14 13.55
CA LEU A 106 -3.15 -14.76 13.31
C LEU A 106 -2.11 -13.74 13.78
N GLN A 107 -1.50 -13.96 14.95
CA GLN A 107 -0.43 -13.11 15.47
C GLN A 107 0.83 -13.18 14.60
N GLN A 108 1.21 -14.37 14.13
CA GLN A 108 2.33 -14.52 13.19
C GLN A 108 2.07 -13.81 11.87
N PHE A 109 0.86 -13.90 11.35
CA PHE A 109 0.45 -13.18 10.15
C PHE A 109 0.54 -11.67 10.34
N THR A 110 0.04 -11.16 11.45
CA THR A 110 0.11 -9.74 11.82
C THR A 110 1.57 -9.27 11.96
N ALA A 111 2.42 -10.07 12.61
CA ALA A 111 3.84 -9.75 12.76
C ALA A 111 4.61 -9.66 11.42
N ALA A 112 4.11 -10.32 10.37
CA ALA A 112 4.66 -10.20 9.02
C ALA A 112 4.23 -8.90 8.30
N MET A 113 3.28 -8.13 8.86
CA MET A 113 2.77 -6.88 8.32
C MET A 113 3.22 -5.70 9.20
N PRO A 114 4.24 -4.92 8.81
CA PRO A 114 4.78 -3.84 9.65
C PRO A 114 3.78 -2.74 10.02
N GLN A 115 2.72 -2.61 9.22
CA GLN A 115 1.69 -1.58 9.39
C GLN A 115 0.56 -1.99 10.35
N VAL A 116 0.52 -3.27 10.79
CA VAL A 116 -0.50 -3.80 11.70
C VAL A 116 0.17 -4.25 12.99
N GLN A 117 -0.04 -3.53 14.08
CA GLN A 117 0.62 -3.78 15.36
C GLN A 117 -0.17 -4.71 16.27
N GLN A 118 -1.48 -4.79 16.08
CA GLN A 118 -2.35 -5.54 16.97
C GLN A 118 -3.32 -6.41 16.16
N CYS A 119 -3.53 -7.64 16.66
CA CYS A 119 -4.58 -8.54 16.20
C CYS A 119 -5.26 -9.16 17.42
N ARG A 120 -6.58 -9.17 17.45
CA ARG A 120 -7.38 -9.81 18.49
C ARG A 120 -8.52 -10.59 17.86
N LEU A 121 -8.71 -11.81 18.33
CA LEU A 121 -9.87 -12.63 18.04
C LEU A 121 -10.68 -12.78 19.33
N LEU A 122 -11.87 -12.25 19.37
CA LEU A 122 -12.77 -12.26 20.53
C LEU A 122 -13.94 -13.19 20.19
N CYS A 123 -13.88 -14.41 20.69
CA CYS A 123 -14.98 -15.36 20.54
C CYS A 123 -16.13 -14.99 21.49
N PHE A 124 -17.35 -15.08 21.01
CA PHE A 124 -18.55 -14.86 21.81
C PHE A 124 -18.93 -16.16 22.47
N ASP A 125 -18.67 -16.24 23.78
CA ASP A 125 -18.97 -17.34 24.65
C ASP A 125 -19.69 -16.82 25.91
N GLU A 126 -19.81 -17.67 26.95
CA GLU A 126 -20.41 -17.28 28.22
C GLU A 126 -19.61 -16.20 28.96
N GLN A 127 -18.31 -16.06 28.69
CA GLN A 127 -17.42 -15.07 29.32
C GLN A 127 -17.40 -13.74 28.56
N HIS A 128 -17.50 -13.77 27.23
CA HIS A 128 -17.52 -12.60 26.35
C HIS A 128 -18.83 -12.55 25.58
N SER A 129 -19.79 -11.84 26.13
CA SER A 129 -21.09 -11.70 25.48
C SER A 129 -21.02 -10.70 24.32
N ALA A 130 -21.65 -11.05 23.19
CA ALA A 130 -21.86 -10.12 22.09
C ALA A 130 -22.53 -8.81 22.56
N SER A 131 -23.22 -8.83 23.70
CA SER A 131 -23.85 -7.64 24.30
C SER A 131 -22.85 -6.57 24.76
N GLU A 132 -21.61 -6.93 25.13
CA GLU A 132 -20.56 -5.98 25.51
C GLU A 132 -20.15 -5.13 24.31
N PHE A 133 -20.21 -5.70 23.13
CA PHE A 133 -19.86 -5.04 21.86
C PHE A 133 -21.08 -4.59 21.07
N GLN A 134 -22.28 -4.70 21.63
CA GLN A 134 -23.52 -4.44 20.90
C GLN A 134 -23.59 -3.01 20.32
N LEU A 135 -23.08 -2.01 21.02
CA LEU A 135 -23.01 -0.64 20.55
C LEU A 135 -22.04 -0.49 19.37
N LEU A 136 -20.90 -1.19 19.44
CA LEU A 136 -19.92 -1.21 18.37
C LEU A 136 -20.44 -1.98 17.15
N LEU A 137 -21.01 -3.16 17.37
CA LEU A 137 -21.61 -3.99 16.34
C LEU A 137 -22.72 -3.25 15.59
N SER A 138 -23.65 -2.62 16.32
CA SER A 138 -24.79 -1.92 15.72
C SER A 138 -24.41 -0.62 15.03
N ARG A 139 -23.38 0.10 15.51
CA ARG A 139 -22.98 1.40 14.95
C ARG A 139 -21.98 1.26 13.79
N ARG A 140 -21.09 0.28 13.84
CA ARG A 140 -19.94 0.18 12.94
C ARG A 140 -20.00 -1.01 11.98
N LEU A 141 -20.53 -2.14 12.44
CA LEU A 141 -20.58 -3.40 11.68
C LEU A 141 -21.99 -3.61 11.10
N ASN A 142 -22.43 -2.70 10.25
CA ASN A 142 -23.72 -2.79 9.55
C ASN A 142 -23.86 -4.15 8.82
N GLU A 143 -24.81 -4.27 7.91
CA GLU A 143 -25.14 -5.46 7.11
C GLU A 143 -23.92 -6.15 6.44
N GLN A 144 -22.80 -5.46 6.26
CA GLN A 144 -21.59 -6.01 5.65
C GLN A 144 -20.66 -6.74 6.65
N GLY A 145 -20.87 -6.59 7.95
CA GLY A 145 -20.03 -7.21 8.98
C GLY A 145 -18.55 -6.78 9.01
N ILE A 146 -18.16 -5.76 8.21
CA ILE A 146 -16.78 -5.28 8.12
C ILE A 146 -16.74 -3.76 8.24
N TYR A 147 -15.93 -3.27 9.18
CA TYR A 147 -15.64 -1.85 9.36
C TYR A 147 -14.15 -1.57 9.22
N LEU A 148 -13.80 -0.57 8.43
CA LEU A 148 -12.46 -0.03 8.27
C LEU A 148 -12.48 1.45 8.60
N GLY A 149 -11.60 1.89 9.50
CA GLY A 149 -11.53 3.30 9.86
C GLY A 149 -11.05 3.54 11.29
N ARG A 150 -11.45 4.67 11.86
CA ARG A 150 -11.10 5.08 13.22
C ARG A 150 -12.25 4.84 14.19
N LEU A 151 -11.89 4.42 15.39
CA LEU A 151 -12.84 4.31 16.51
C LEU A 151 -12.75 5.57 17.38
N ASN A 152 -13.84 5.87 18.08
CA ASN A 152 -13.79 6.83 19.17
C ASN A 152 -13.17 6.19 20.43
N LYS A 153 -12.82 6.98 21.44
CA LYS A 153 -12.15 6.50 22.65
C LYS A 153 -12.97 5.47 23.43
N GLU A 154 -14.29 5.60 23.42
CA GLU A 154 -15.20 4.67 24.10
C GLU A 154 -15.27 3.31 23.37
N GLU A 155 -15.37 3.35 22.03
CA GLU A 155 -15.40 2.16 21.17
C GLU A 155 -14.05 1.40 21.16
N GLN A 156 -12.95 2.12 21.36
CA GLN A 156 -11.60 1.53 21.43
C GLN A 156 -11.33 0.87 22.79
N GLN A 157 -11.98 1.34 23.84
CA GLN A 157 -11.79 0.86 25.19
C GLN A 157 -12.16 -0.63 25.26
N GLY A 158 -11.24 -1.46 25.74
CA GLY A 158 -11.41 -2.91 25.77
C GLY A 158 -10.94 -3.67 24.52
N LEU A 159 -10.83 -2.99 23.37
CA LEU A 159 -10.30 -3.61 22.15
C LEU A 159 -8.79 -3.37 21.97
N PHE A 160 -8.35 -2.11 22.04
CA PHE A 160 -6.99 -1.74 21.71
C PHE A 160 -6.43 -0.66 22.65
N PRO A 161 -5.11 -0.61 22.83
CA PRO A 161 -4.46 0.47 23.56
C PRO A 161 -4.60 1.82 22.80
N PRO A 162 -4.39 2.97 23.48
CA PRO A 162 -4.60 4.31 22.91
C PRO A 162 -3.73 4.65 21.70
N GLN A 163 -2.63 3.90 21.47
CA GLN A 163 -1.70 4.12 20.36
C GLN A 163 -2.25 3.64 19.00
N ILE A 164 -3.33 2.86 19.01
CA ILE A 164 -3.97 2.41 17.79
C ILE A 164 -4.87 3.52 17.26
N HIS A 165 -4.63 3.93 16.02
CA HIS A 165 -5.32 5.07 15.39
C HIS A 165 -6.30 4.65 14.31
N SER A 166 -6.04 3.53 13.64
CA SER A 166 -6.98 2.95 12.66
C SER A 166 -7.18 1.46 12.87
N VAL A 167 -8.36 0.96 12.56
CA VAL A 167 -8.75 -0.41 12.83
C VAL A 167 -9.50 -1.04 11.66
N ALA A 168 -9.37 -2.38 11.54
CA ALA A 168 -10.25 -3.23 10.78
C ALA A 168 -11.00 -4.15 11.74
N LEU A 169 -12.33 -4.05 11.76
CA LEU A 169 -13.21 -4.90 12.55
C LEU A 169 -14.02 -5.80 11.64
N ILE A 170 -14.03 -7.08 11.95
CA ILE A 170 -14.69 -8.10 11.16
C ILE A 170 -15.56 -8.94 12.06
N LEU A 171 -16.86 -8.92 11.84
CA LEU A 171 -17.78 -9.83 12.51
C LEU A 171 -17.72 -11.18 11.79
N ILE A 172 -17.37 -12.21 12.55
CA ILE A 172 -17.41 -13.59 12.09
C ILE A 172 -18.73 -14.17 12.55
N SER A 173 -19.56 -14.58 11.59
CA SER A 173 -20.89 -15.16 11.87
C SER A 173 -21.09 -16.42 11.06
N ASN A 174 -21.84 -17.33 11.62
CA ASN A 174 -22.37 -18.49 10.90
C ASN A 174 -23.88 -18.28 10.78
N GLU A 175 -24.39 -18.28 9.53
CA GLU A 175 -25.78 -17.93 9.21
C GLU A 175 -26.20 -16.58 9.84
N GLU A 176 -26.95 -16.59 10.95
CA GLU A 176 -27.42 -15.38 11.63
C GLU A 176 -26.78 -15.19 13.03
N GLN A 177 -25.94 -16.16 13.47
CA GLN A 177 -25.35 -16.09 14.82
C GLN A 177 -23.93 -15.54 14.77
N PRO A 178 -23.63 -14.46 15.54
CA PRO A 178 -22.29 -13.96 15.70
C PRO A 178 -21.45 -14.96 16.51
N LEU A 179 -20.30 -15.37 15.95
CA LEU A 179 -19.37 -16.31 16.58
C LEU A 179 -18.20 -15.59 17.25
N ALA A 180 -17.65 -14.59 16.56
CA ALA A 180 -16.47 -13.86 17.03
C ALA A 180 -16.35 -12.48 16.39
N LEU A 181 -15.55 -11.63 17.02
CA LEU A 181 -15.07 -10.37 16.46
C LEU A 181 -13.56 -10.48 16.23
N LEU A 182 -13.13 -10.41 14.96
CA LEU A 182 -11.74 -10.27 14.61
C LEU A 182 -11.41 -8.79 14.43
N ALA A 183 -10.34 -8.33 15.09
CA ALA A 183 -9.95 -6.94 15.09
C ALA A 183 -8.46 -6.79 14.82
N PHE A 184 -8.12 -5.97 13.81
CA PHE A 184 -6.75 -5.54 13.52
C PHE A 184 -6.59 -4.07 13.84
N GLY A 185 -5.45 -3.71 14.41
CA GLY A 185 -5.13 -2.34 14.81
C GLY A 185 -3.81 -1.86 14.22
N SER A 186 -3.80 -0.62 13.75
CA SER A 186 -2.64 0.10 13.24
C SER A 186 -2.41 1.39 14.00
N GLU A 187 -1.13 1.70 14.27
CA GLU A 187 -0.71 3.00 14.82
C GLU A 187 -0.78 4.12 13.77
N GLN A 188 -0.89 3.79 12.48
CA GLN A 188 -1.06 4.75 11.42
C GLN A 188 -2.53 5.19 11.30
N ASP A 189 -2.74 6.49 11.17
CA ASP A 189 -4.07 7.11 11.11
C ASP A 189 -4.88 6.70 9.87
N ASP A 190 -4.19 6.38 8.78
CA ASP A 190 -4.74 6.19 7.44
C ASP A 190 -4.47 4.79 6.86
N HIS A 191 -3.98 3.86 7.70
CA HIS A 191 -3.72 2.49 7.23
C HIS A 191 -5.03 1.78 6.87
N PHE A 192 -6.02 1.78 7.75
CA PHE A 192 -7.33 1.21 7.46
C PHE A 192 -8.31 2.31 7.05
N GLN A 193 -8.66 2.34 5.75
CA GLN A 193 -9.59 3.31 5.18
C GLN A 193 -10.84 2.62 4.64
N PRO A 194 -12.02 3.27 4.69
CA PRO A 194 -13.26 2.70 4.16
C PRO A 194 -13.22 2.34 2.67
N SER A 195 -12.32 3.00 1.91
CA SER A 195 -12.12 2.79 0.47
C SER A 195 -11.23 1.59 0.13
N MET A 196 -10.58 0.96 1.13
CA MET A 196 -9.72 -0.21 0.90
C MET A 196 -10.53 -1.42 0.43
N ASP A 197 -9.88 -2.25 -0.38
CA ASP A 197 -10.42 -3.55 -0.79
C ASP A 197 -10.55 -4.47 0.45
N LYS A 198 -11.71 -5.12 0.54
CA LYS A 198 -12.09 -6.00 1.65
C LYS A 198 -11.95 -7.48 1.32
N LEU A 199 -11.43 -7.83 0.13
CA LEU A 199 -11.42 -9.21 -0.38
C LEU A 199 -10.75 -10.19 0.59
N PHE A 200 -9.51 -9.91 1.00
CA PHE A 200 -8.77 -10.78 1.91
C PHE A 200 -9.43 -10.90 3.29
N ILE A 201 -9.94 -9.79 3.79
CA ILE A 201 -10.61 -9.73 5.09
C ILE A 201 -11.92 -10.53 5.06
N SER A 202 -12.71 -10.38 4.00
CA SER A 202 -13.95 -11.14 3.81
C SER A 202 -13.68 -12.64 3.69
N HIS A 203 -12.63 -13.00 2.94
CA HIS A 203 -12.25 -14.41 2.81
C HIS A 203 -11.76 -15.01 4.14
N LEU A 204 -10.98 -14.24 4.93
CA LEU A 204 -10.55 -14.65 6.26
C LEU A 204 -11.74 -14.86 7.20
N ALA A 205 -12.74 -13.97 7.16
CA ALA A 205 -13.97 -14.13 7.92
C ALA A 205 -14.70 -15.43 7.58
N THR A 206 -14.79 -15.76 6.29
CA THR A 206 -15.43 -17.01 5.82
C THR A 206 -14.68 -18.25 6.34
N ILE A 207 -13.36 -18.26 6.26
CA ILE A 207 -12.53 -19.37 6.77
C ILE A 207 -12.74 -19.55 8.28
N LEU A 208 -12.66 -18.46 9.04
CA LEU A 208 -12.82 -18.52 10.49
C LEU A 208 -14.24 -18.92 10.90
N ALA A 209 -15.28 -18.48 10.17
CA ALA A 209 -16.65 -18.90 10.40
C ALA A 209 -16.86 -20.41 10.26
N GLN A 210 -16.10 -21.06 9.38
CA GLN A 210 -16.13 -22.52 9.19
C GLN A 210 -15.33 -23.27 10.25
N LEU A 211 -14.22 -22.70 10.74
CA LEU A 211 -13.29 -23.39 11.64
C LEU A 211 -13.61 -23.19 13.11
N LEU A 212 -14.09 -22.02 13.52
CA LEU A 212 -14.35 -21.69 14.93
C LEU A 212 -15.28 -22.67 15.65
N PRO A 213 -16.37 -23.17 15.04
CA PRO A 213 -17.23 -24.16 15.70
C PRO A 213 -16.48 -25.47 16.06
N GLY A 214 -15.48 -25.85 15.25
CA GLY A 214 -14.64 -27.03 15.50
C GLY A 214 -13.60 -26.84 16.61
N TYR A 215 -13.24 -25.60 16.94
CA TYR A 215 -12.27 -25.31 18.01
C TYR A 215 -12.93 -25.25 19.42
N ALA A 216 -14.23 -25.11 19.48
CA ALA A 216 -15.01 -25.03 20.71
C ALA A 216 -15.45 -26.41 21.22
N ALA A 217 -15.19 -27.48 20.48
CA ALA A 217 -15.48 -28.86 20.82
C ALA A 217 -14.28 -29.55 21.49
#